data_b77d42f214f36f8e5f8db4139cdd0b72
#
_entry.id   b77d42f214f36f8e5f8db4139cdd0b72
#
_cell.length_a   1.000
_cell.length_b   1.000
_cell.length_c   1.000
_cell.angle_alpha   90.00
_cell.angle_beta   90.00
_cell.angle_gamma   90.00
#
_symmetry.space_group_name_H-M   'P 1'
#
loop_
_entity.id
_entity.type
_entity.pdbx_description
1 polymer ?
#
loop_
_entity_poly.entity_id
_entity_poly.type
_entity_poly.pdbx_seq_one_letter_code
_entity_poly.pdbx_strand_id
1 'polypeptide(L)'
;MPFLPVCPADMRARGWDAPDFVLVTGDAYVDHPSFGTAVISRVLEAAGFRIAILPQPDWKSCAPFKAFGRPRLGFLVNAGNVDSMVAHYTAAKKRRGNDWYSAGGRAGRRPDRAVIVYCNRIREAYGDVPIVIGGIEASTRRFAHYDYWEDRVRRSILVDSGADLLSYGMGENALRRIAALLDRGVPVRKIQDVRGTAYFTKDKTHTPHYDWVCCGDYETLKTDKTAYARAFALQYRNTDAVIGKAVVEAYDNGLLVQNPPQPPLTRAELDAVYELPYERMWHPMYASEGGVPAIEEVRFSITHTRGCFGACNFCALAFHQGRTVTSRSIESVVREAELLTRLPGFKGYIHDVGGPTANFRAPSCEKQKTAGVCPDRKCLTPTVCKNLVADHSEYVELLARVRAVPGVKKVFIRSGIRFDYLLADKNPAFFDTLVEHHISGQLKVAPEHCSDAVLRCMGKPGIQVYERFRELFFRKTKALGKEQYLVPYLMSSHPGSTLDDAIELALYLRRHKLNPEQVQDFYPTPGTASTCMFHTGLDPFTMRPVYVPRGYEEKRRQRALLQSARPENYAIVRRALEQAGRTDLIGYGPDCLIKPAAHAAARRNKPAATSAPPRRGRKPAPAKGKQGRGK
;
A
#
# COMPACT_ATOMS: atom_id res chain seq x y z
N MET A 1 2.52 -14.49 -25.38
CA MET A 1 1.11 -14.50 -25.85
C MET A 1 0.62 -13.06 -25.91
N PRO A 2 -0.32 -12.69 -26.77
CA PRO A 2 -0.78 -11.31 -26.85
C PRO A 2 -1.55 -10.91 -25.57
N PHE A 3 -1.68 -9.61 -25.33
CA PHE A 3 -2.54 -9.08 -24.29
C PHE A 3 -3.92 -9.72 -24.28
N LEU A 4 -4.55 -9.80 -23.10
CA LEU A 4 -5.94 -10.24 -23.01
C LEU A 4 -6.87 -9.24 -23.69
N PRO A 5 -8.02 -9.69 -24.25
CA PRO A 5 -8.96 -8.82 -24.93
C PRO A 5 -9.44 -7.65 -24.10
N VAL A 6 -9.39 -6.44 -24.65
CA VAL A 6 -9.94 -5.21 -24.07
C VAL A 6 -11.09 -4.64 -24.90
N CYS A 7 -11.36 -5.23 -26.06
CA CYS A 7 -12.47 -4.87 -26.92
C CYS A 7 -13.04 -6.10 -27.66
N PRO A 8 -14.23 -6.01 -28.26
CA PRO A 8 -14.82 -7.11 -29.02
C PRO A 8 -13.98 -7.57 -30.23
N ALA A 9 -13.19 -6.68 -30.84
CA ALA A 9 -12.32 -7.04 -31.94
C ALA A 9 -11.20 -8.01 -31.50
N ASP A 10 -10.57 -7.75 -30.34
CA ASP A 10 -9.55 -8.64 -29.77
C ASP A 10 -10.11 -10.01 -29.43
N MET A 11 -11.35 -10.05 -28.94
CA MET A 11 -12.07 -11.27 -28.61
C MET A 11 -12.34 -12.10 -29.88
N ARG A 12 -12.84 -11.47 -30.95
CA ARG A 12 -13.04 -12.14 -32.25
C ARG A 12 -11.74 -12.63 -32.86
N ALA A 13 -10.65 -11.88 -32.73
CA ALA A 13 -9.34 -12.31 -33.20
C ALA A 13 -8.83 -13.60 -32.53
N ARG A 14 -9.35 -13.91 -31.32
CA ARG A 14 -9.11 -15.18 -30.61
C ARG A 14 -10.16 -16.26 -30.92
N GLY A 15 -11.14 -15.99 -31.78
CA GLY A 15 -12.21 -16.92 -32.12
C GLY A 15 -13.26 -17.07 -31.02
N TRP A 16 -13.45 -16.04 -30.17
CA TRP A 16 -14.41 -16.08 -29.08
C TRP A 16 -15.68 -15.27 -29.42
N ASP A 17 -16.84 -15.90 -29.30
CA ASP A 17 -18.13 -15.24 -29.42
C ASP A 17 -18.52 -14.50 -28.13
N ALA A 18 -18.14 -15.05 -26.97
CA ALA A 18 -18.37 -14.46 -25.66
C ALA A 18 -17.25 -14.83 -24.69
N PRO A 19 -16.92 -13.95 -23.73
CA PRO A 19 -16.00 -14.29 -22.63
C PRO A 19 -16.71 -15.14 -21.57
N ASP A 20 -15.92 -15.92 -20.83
CA ASP A 20 -16.43 -16.58 -19.62
C ASP A 20 -16.57 -15.57 -18.49
N PHE A 21 -15.56 -14.72 -18.31
CA PHE A 21 -15.59 -13.61 -17.37
C PHE A 21 -15.19 -12.29 -18.04
N VAL A 22 -15.83 -11.21 -17.58
CA VAL A 22 -15.36 -9.84 -17.80
C VAL A 22 -14.77 -9.32 -16.50
N LEU A 23 -13.47 -9.00 -16.47
CA LEU A 23 -12.80 -8.41 -15.34
C LEU A 23 -12.81 -6.89 -15.47
N VAL A 24 -13.57 -6.21 -14.59
CA VAL A 24 -13.68 -4.75 -14.52
C VAL A 24 -12.69 -4.23 -13.48
N THR A 25 -11.86 -3.26 -13.86
CA THR A 25 -10.83 -2.71 -13.00
C THR A 25 -10.78 -1.19 -13.03
N GLY A 26 -10.44 -0.59 -11.87
CA GLY A 26 -10.21 0.86 -11.76
C GLY A 26 -8.87 1.33 -12.31
N ASP A 27 -7.93 0.42 -12.61
CA ASP A 27 -6.66 0.75 -13.24
C ASP A 27 -6.73 0.63 -14.76
N ALA A 28 -5.87 1.38 -15.47
CA ALA A 28 -5.52 1.05 -16.85
C ALA A 28 -4.89 -0.34 -16.92
N TYR A 29 -5.09 -1.06 -18.02
CA TYR A 29 -4.58 -2.43 -18.14
C TYR A 29 -3.05 -2.45 -18.35
N VAL A 30 -2.38 -2.99 -17.34
CA VAL A 30 -0.95 -3.32 -17.35
C VAL A 30 -0.83 -4.82 -17.12
N ASP A 31 -0.27 -5.54 -18.09
CA ASP A 31 -0.08 -7.00 -18.00
C ASP A 31 1.29 -7.32 -17.39
N HIS A 32 1.34 -7.22 -16.06
CA HIS A 32 2.57 -7.43 -15.29
C HIS A 32 2.27 -8.15 -13.96
N PRO A 33 3.14 -9.06 -13.46
CA PRO A 33 2.90 -9.85 -12.26
C PRO A 33 2.83 -9.04 -10.95
N SER A 34 3.13 -7.74 -11.00
CA SER A 34 2.89 -6.80 -9.88
C SER A 34 1.49 -6.19 -9.87
N PHE A 35 0.63 -6.52 -10.85
CA PHE A 35 -0.74 -6.01 -10.95
C PHE A 35 -1.74 -7.13 -10.70
N GLY A 36 -2.58 -6.95 -9.67
CA GLY A 36 -3.57 -7.96 -9.28
C GLY A 36 -4.53 -8.34 -10.40
N THR A 37 -4.93 -7.37 -11.25
CA THR A 37 -5.75 -7.62 -12.45
C THR A 37 -5.06 -8.59 -13.41
N ALA A 38 -3.78 -8.37 -13.72
CA ALA A 38 -3.02 -9.26 -14.60
C ALA A 38 -2.84 -10.65 -13.97
N VAL A 39 -2.49 -10.71 -12.69
CA VAL A 39 -2.31 -12.00 -11.99
C VAL A 39 -3.58 -12.84 -12.07
N ILE A 40 -4.72 -12.29 -11.67
CA ILE A 40 -5.98 -13.03 -11.63
C ILE A 40 -6.44 -13.42 -13.04
N SER A 41 -6.36 -12.53 -14.00
CA SER A 41 -6.77 -12.83 -15.37
C SER A 41 -5.89 -13.90 -16.02
N ARG A 42 -4.57 -13.84 -15.85
CA ARG A 42 -3.65 -14.88 -16.37
C ARG A 42 -3.79 -16.22 -15.68
N VAL A 43 -4.05 -16.22 -14.35
CA VAL A 43 -4.34 -17.45 -13.59
C VAL A 43 -5.61 -18.14 -14.10
N LEU A 44 -6.65 -17.40 -14.41
CA LEU A 44 -7.89 -17.95 -14.95
C LEU A 44 -7.76 -18.34 -16.43
N GLU A 45 -7.03 -17.58 -17.23
CA GLU A 45 -6.69 -17.96 -18.61
C GLU A 45 -5.92 -19.29 -18.64
N ALA A 46 -4.92 -19.45 -17.78
CA ALA A 46 -4.16 -20.70 -17.64
C ALA A 46 -5.02 -21.87 -17.15
N ALA A 47 -6.13 -21.60 -16.46
CA ALA A 47 -7.12 -22.60 -16.07
C ALA A 47 -8.16 -22.91 -17.19
N GLY A 48 -7.99 -22.34 -18.40
CA GLY A 48 -8.83 -22.60 -19.57
C GLY A 48 -10.02 -21.67 -19.74
N PHE A 49 -10.16 -20.61 -18.92
CA PHE A 49 -11.27 -19.67 -19.04
C PHE A 49 -10.96 -18.51 -19.99
N ARG A 50 -11.97 -18.06 -20.73
CA ARG A 50 -11.90 -16.90 -21.63
C ARG A 50 -12.14 -15.62 -20.82
N ILE A 51 -11.09 -14.82 -20.66
CA ILE A 51 -11.13 -13.60 -19.85
C ILE A 51 -11.01 -12.37 -20.74
N ALA A 52 -11.98 -11.45 -20.65
CA ALA A 52 -11.88 -10.10 -21.21
C ALA A 52 -11.67 -9.08 -20.08
N ILE A 53 -10.88 -8.05 -20.32
CA ILE A 53 -10.59 -6.99 -19.36
C ILE A 53 -11.31 -5.72 -19.78
N LEU A 54 -12.08 -5.12 -18.87
CA LEU A 54 -12.74 -3.82 -19.02
C LEU A 54 -12.02 -2.81 -18.10
N PRO A 55 -10.96 -2.15 -18.58
CA PRO A 55 -10.17 -1.24 -17.77
C PRO A 55 -10.79 0.16 -17.77
N GLN A 56 -10.95 0.74 -16.60
CA GLN A 56 -11.43 2.12 -16.41
C GLN A 56 -12.65 2.49 -17.28
N PRO A 57 -13.76 1.68 -17.25
CA PRO A 57 -14.95 2.02 -18.03
C PRO A 57 -15.53 3.38 -17.60
N ASP A 58 -16.10 4.12 -18.54
CA ASP A 58 -16.87 5.31 -18.18
C ASP A 58 -18.08 4.90 -17.33
N TRP A 59 -17.99 5.21 -16.06
CA TRP A 59 -18.94 4.82 -15.03
C TRP A 59 -20.16 5.72 -14.94
N LYS A 60 -20.25 6.73 -15.80
CA LYS A 60 -21.43 7.65 -15.82
C LYS A 60 -22.68 6.98 -16.37
N SER A 61 -22.52 5.89 -17.12
CA SER A 61 -23.64 5.09 -17.63
C SER A 61 -23.32 3.60 -17.60
N CYS A 62 -24.33 2.73 -17.78
CA CYS A 62 -24.13 1.29 -17.88
C CYS A 62 -23.68 0.81 -19.27
N ALA A 63 -23.70 1.67 -20.29
CA ALA A 63 -23.40 1.30 -21.68
C ALA A 63 -22.00 0.69 -21.87
N PRO A 64 -20.90 1.24 -21.31
CA PRO A 64 -19.56 0.66 -21.43
C PRO A 64 -19.46 -0.77 -20.87
N PHE A 65 -20.26 -1.10 -19.86
CA PHE A 65 -20.26 -2.43 -19.24
C PHE A 65 -20.90 -3.50 -20.13
N LYS A 66 -21.60 -3.10 -21.21
CA LYS A 66 -22.18 -4.00 -22.21
C LYS A 66 -21.25 -4.29 -23.38
N ALA A 67 -20.02 -3.72 -23.40
CA ALA A 67 -19.11 -3.81 -24.54
C ALA A 67 -18.82 -5.24 -25.01
N PHE A 68 -18.71 -6.20 -24.09
CA PHE A 68 -18.44 -7.62 -24.39
C PHE A 68 -19.68 -8.51 -24.47
N GLY A 69 -20.88 -7.94 -24.34
CA GLY A 69 -22.10 -8.72 -24.14
C GLY A 69 -22.17 -9.33 -22.72
N ARG A 70 -23.13 -10.22 -22.50
CA ARG A 70 -23.29 -10.95 -21.24
C ARG A 70 -22.21 -12.05 -21.12
N PRO A 71 -21.31 -12.01 -20.12
CA PRO A 71 -20.35 -13.09 -19.95
C PRO A 71 -21.05 -14.39 -19.52
N ARG A 72 -20.48 -15.52 -19.88
CA ARG A 72 -21.04 -16.84 -19.59
C ARG A 72 -21.14 -17.14 -18.08
N LEU A 73 -20.09 -16.78 -17.32
CA LEU A 73 -19.96 -17.11 -15.88
C LEU A 73 -20.13 -15.89 -14.97
N GLY A 74 -19.82 -14.68 -15.43
CA GLY A 74 -20.06 -13.47 -14.64
C GLY A 74 -18.97 -12.41 -14.73
N PHE A 75 -19.04 -11.46 -13.81
CA PHE A 75 -18.10 -10.34 -13.70
C PHE A 75 -17.18 -10.52 -12.49
N LEU A 76 -15.90 -10.17 -12.69
CA LEU A 76 -14.91 -9.98 -11.63
C LEU A 76 -14.65 -8.48 -11.51
N VAL A 77 -14.71 -7.93 -10.29
CA VAL A 77 -14.63 -6.47 -10.11
C VAL A 77 -13.59 -6.11 -9.04
N ASN A 78 -12.69 -5.18 -9.39
CA ASN A 78 -11.74 -4.60 -8.45
C ASN A 78 -11.52 -3.10 -8.69
N ALA A 79 -10.97 -2.40 -7.69
CA ALA A 79 -10.63 -0.99 -7.80
C ALA A 79 -9.27 -0.73 -8.45
N GLY A 80 -8.50 -1.78 -8.75
CA GLY A 80 -7.12 -1.72 -9.20
C GLY A 80 -6.12 -2.10 -8.09
N ASN A 81 -4.85 -1.77 -8.28
CA ASN A 81 -3.77 -2.06 -7.35
C ASN A 81 -3.83 -1.23 -6.06
N VAL A 82 -4.50 -0.10 -6.11
CA VAL A 82 -4.68 0.82 -4.98
C VAL A 82 -6.17 1.02 -4.74
N ASP A 83 -6.55 1.16 -3.48
CA ASP A 83 -7.87 1.60 -3.07
C ASP A 83 -8.25 2.92 -3.76
N SER A 84 -9.47 3.02 -4.32
CA SER A 84 -9.89 4.17 -5.12
C SER A 84 -9.87 5.49 -4.33
N MET A 85 -10.25 5.44 -3.05
CA MET A 85 -10.23 6.62 -2.19
C MET A 85 -8.80 7.04 -1.84
N VAL A 86 -7.89 6.07 -1.65
CA VAL A 86 -6.46 6.34 -1.43
C VAL A 86 -5.81 6.89 -2.70
N ALA A 87 -6.19 6.40 -3.87
CA ALA A 87 -5.72 6.93 -5.16
C ALA A 87 -6.15 8.38 -5.38
N HIS A 88 -7.36 8.74 -4.96
CA HIS A 88 -7.94 10.06 -5.22
C HIS A 88 -7.58 11.13 -4.19
N TYR A 89 -7.37 10.77 -2.92
CA TYR A 89 -7.26 11.73 -1.84
C TYR A 89 -5.98 11.56 -1.01
N THR A 90 -5.46 12.69 -0.53
CA THR A 90 -4.40 12.70 0.48
C THR A 90 -4.97 12.44 1.88
N ALA A 91 -4.09 12.23 2.88
CA ALA A 91 -4.50 12.12 4.28
C ALA A 91 -5.20 13.40 4.81
N ALA A 92 -4.99 14.55 4.19
CA ALA A 92 -5.71 15.80 4.46
C ALA A 92 -7.02 15.95 3.66
N LYS A 93 -7.53 14.86 3.07
CA LYS A 93 -8.75 14.81 2.23
C LYS A 93 -8.70 15.72 0.98
N LYS A 94 -7.51 16.17 0.56
CA LYS A 94 -7.33 16.95 -0.67
C LYS A 94 -7.27 16.01 -1.87
N ARG A 95 -7.97 16.35 -2.96
CA ARG A 95 -7.95 15.58 -4.19
C ARG A 95 -6.56 15.62 -4.83
N ARG A 96 -6.09 14.46 -5.32
CA ARG A 96 -4.83 14.36 -6.06
C ARG A 96 -5.03 14.79 -7.50
N GLY A 97 -4.02 15.47 -8.06
CA GLY A 97 -4.02 15.86 -9.49
C GLY A 97 -3.61 14.73 -10.43
N ASN A 98 -2.92 13.70 -9.94
CA ASN A 98 -2.38 12.61 -10.74
C ASN A 98 -2.89 11.26 -10.23
N ASP A 99 -3.05 10.30 -11.16
CA ASP A 99 -3.28 8.89 -10.88
C ASP A 99 -2.28 8.06 -11.70
N TRP A 100 -1.25 7.55 -11.06
CA TRP A 100 -0.16 6.80 -11.71
C TRP A 100 -0.62 5.51 -12.40
N TYR A 101 -1.78 4.98 -12.01
CA TYR A 101 -2.39 3.78 -12.57
C TYR A 101 -3.36 4.08 -13.72
N SER A 102 -3.44 5.31 -14.15
CA SER A 102 -4.26 5.73 -15.30
C SER A 102 -3.37 6.13 -16.48
N ALA A 103 -3.92 6.05 -17.69
CA ALA A 103 -3.22 6.48 -18.90
C ALA A 103 -2.74 7.93 -18.80
N GLY A 104 -1.49 8.18 -19.13
CA GLY A 104 -0.82 9.47 -19.02
C GLY A 104 -0.76 10.03 -17.60
N GLY A 105 -1.00 9.21 -16.56
CA GLY A 105 -1.04 9.66 -15.17
C GLY A 105 -2.24 10.55 -14.81
N ARG A 106 -3.29 10.58 -15.63
CA ARG A 106 -4.44 11.48 -15.50
C ARG A 106 -5.42 11.01 -14.43
N ALA A 107 -5.66 11.83 -13.40
CA ALA A 107 -6.69 11.58 -12.39
C ALA A 107 -8.12 11.68 -12.94
N GLY A 108 -9.09 11.05 -12.25
CA GLY A 108 -10.53 11.17 -12.54
C GLY A 108 -11.06 10.11 -13.52
N ARG A 109 -10.29 9.11 -13.90
CA ARG A 109 -10.74 8.02 -14.76
C ARG A 109 -11.43 6.88 -14.00
N ARG A 110 -11.22 6.74 -12.72
CA ARG A 110 -11.96 5.82 -11.86
C ARG A 110 -12.93 6.60 -10.97
N PRO A 111 -14.08 6.03 -10.55
CA PRO A 111 -14.95 6.65 -9.56
C PRO A 111 -14.41 6.52 -8.15
N ASP A 112 -14.89 7.36 -7.23
CA ASP A 112 -14.78 7.13 -5.80
C ASP A 112 -15.53 5.83 -5.44
N ARG A 113 -14.94 5.00 -4.55
CA ARG A 113 -15.48 3.68 -4.18
C ARG A 113 -15.79 2.82 -5.42
N ALA A 114 -14.78 2.66 -6.26
CA ALA A 114 -14.88 2.10 -7.59
C ALA A 114 -15.60 0.75 -7.63
N VAL A 115 -15.34 -0.14 -6.68
CA VAL A 115 -15.99 -1.47 -6.62
C VAL A 115 -17.51 -1.33 -6.52
N ILE A 116 -18.02 -0.45 -5.64
CA ILE A 116 -19.47 -0.24 -5.46
C ILE A 116 -20.09 0.32 -6.74
N VAL A 117 -19.47 1.34 -7.32
CA VAL A 117 -19.99 2.01 -8.52
C VAL A 117 -20.03 1.04 -9.71
N TYR A 118 -18.97 0.27 -9.92
CA TYR A 118 -18.93 -0.70 -11.02
C TYR A 118 -19.96 -1.81 -10.85
N CYS A 119 -20.13 -2.36 -9.64
CA CYS A 119 -21.18 -3.35 -9.39
C CYS A 119 -22.57 -2.80 -9.68
N ASN A 120 -22.87 -1.56 -9.27
CA ASN A 120 -24.15 -0.92 -9.56
C ASN A 120 -24.38 -0.77 -11.07
N ARG A 121 -23.35 -0.38 -11.84
CA ARG A 121 -23.46 -0.29 -13.32
C ARG A 121 -23.66 -1.65 -13.98
N ILE A 122 -23.02 -2.70 -13.46
CA ILE A 122 -23.23 -4.07 -13.95
C ILE A 122 -24.66 -4.53 -13.64
N ARG A 123 -25.19 -4.27 -12.45
CA ARG A 123 -26.58 -4.59 -12.09
C ARG A 123 -27.59 -3.83 -12.95
N GLU A 124 -27.34 -2.56 -13.24
CA GLU A 124 -28.15 -1.75 -14.16
C GLU A 124 -28.12 -2.33 -15.60
N ALA A 125 -26.96 -2.83 -16.05
CA ALA A 125 -26.78 -3.37 -17.39
C ALA A 125 -27.43 -4.75 -17.59
N TYR A 126 -27.35 -5.64 -16.59
CA TYR A 126 -27.64 -7.06 -16.75
C TYR A 126 -28.56 -7.68 -15.69
N GLY A 127 -28.98 -6.91 -14.68
CA GLY A 127 -29.81 -7.45 -13.59
C GLY A 127 -29.08 -8.53 -12.79
N ASP A 128 -29.66 -9.73 -12.77
CA ASP A 128 -29.12 -10.88 -12.03
C ASP A 128 -28.04 -11.61 -12.84
N VAL A 129 -26.81 -11.15 -12.74
CA VAL A 129 -25.60 -11.78 -13.29
C VAL A 129 -24.62 -12.01 -12.13
N PRO A 130 -23.85 -13.12 -12.10
CA PRO A 130 -22.88 -13.32 -11.05
C PRO A 130 -21.83 -12.21 -11.01
N ILE A 131 -21.61 -11.64 -9.82
CA ILE A 131 -20.57 -10.61 -9.56
C ILE A 131 -19.71 -11.06 -8.39
N VAL A 132 -18.42 -11.23 -8.64
CA VAL A 132 -17.40 -11.52 -7.62
C VAL A 132 -16.50 -10.31 -7.49
N ILE A 133 -16.43 -9.71 -6.29
CA ILE A 133 -15.55 -8.58 -6.02
C ILE A 133 -14.26 -9.03 -5.34
N GLY A 134 -13.17 -8.27 -5.55
CA GLY A 134 -11.87 -8.59 -4.97
C GLY A 134 -10.90 -7.42 -4.96
N GLY A 135 -9.62 -7.71 -4.74
CA GLY A 135 -8.56 -6.71 -4.63
C GLY A 135 -8.51 -6.02 -3.26
N ILE A 136 -7.59 -5.06 -3.12
CA ILE A 136 -7.29 -4.42 -1.82
C ILE A 136 -8.50 -3.65 -1.26
N GLU A 137 -9.24 -2.92 -2.09
CA GLU A 137 -10.41 -2.16 -1.67
C GLU A 137 -11.49 -3.05 -1.08
N ALA A 138 -11.83 -4.16 -1.75
CA ALA A 138 -12.80 -5.12 -1.25
C ALA A 138 -12.29 -5.87 -0.01
N SER A 139 -11.04 -6.34 -0.03
CA SER A 139 -10.45 -7.07 1.10
C SER A 139 -10.46 -6.28 2.40
N THR A 140 -10.11 -4.99 2.35
CA THR A 140 -10.00 -4.16 3.55
C THR A 140 -11.34 -3.66 4.07
N ARG A 141 -12.40 -3.74 3.26
CA ARG A 141 -13.77 -3.32 3.59
C ARG A 141 -14.77 -4.49 3.66
N ARG A 142 -14.28 -5.72 3.84
CA ARG A 142 -15.12 -6.92 3.84
C ARG A 142 -16.08 -7.05 5.03
N PHE A 143 -15.82 -6.29 6.11
CA PHE A 143 -16.69 -6.13 7.28
C PHE A 143 -17.21 -4.70 7.40
N ALA A 144 -18.03 -4.44 8.42
CA ALA A 144 -18.27 -3.08 8.88
C ALA A 144 -16.94 -2.37 9.14
N HIS A 145 -16.75 -1.21 8.54
CA HIS A 145 -15.46 -0.52 8.57
C HIS A 145 -15.62 0.98 8.73
N TYR A 146 -14.68 1.59 9.46
CA TYR A 146 -14.61 3.05 9.55
C TYR A 146 -14.18 3.65 8.20
N ASP A 147 -15.04 4.50 7.64
CA ASP A 147 -14.75 5.31 6.44
C ASP A 147 -14.22 6.67 6.87
N TYR A 148 -12.96 6.91 6.57
CA TYR A 148 -12.25 8.14 6.95
C TYR A 148 -12.84 9.40 6.31
N TRP A 149 -13.37 9.30 5.08
CA TRP A 149 -13.88 10.47 4.34
C TRP A 149 -15.23 10.92 4.86
N GLU A 150 -16.11 9.98 5.21
CA GLU A 150 -17.43 10.25 5.78
C GLU A 150 -17.42 10.34 7.31
N ASP A 151 -16.30 10.00 7.96
CA ASP A 151 -16.13 9.96 9.42
C ASP A 151 -17.21 9.11 10.14
N ARG A 152 -17.54 7.96 9.54
CA ARG A 152 -18.53 7.02 10.07
C ARG A 152 -18.18 5.56 9.77
N VAL A 153 -18.82 4.64 10.49
CA VAL A 153 -18.75 3.21 10.18
C VAL A 153 -19.75 2.91 9.04
N ARG A 154 -19.24 2.32 7.96
CA ARG A 154 -20.02 1.82 6.83
C ARG A 154 -20.23 0.32 6.95
N ARG A 155 -21.25 -0.20 6.26
CA ARG A 155 -21.49 -1.64 6.08
C ARG A 155 -20.34 -2.28 5.30
N SER A 156 -20.29 -3.61 5.32
CA SER A 156 -19.44 -4.38 4.41
C SER A 156 -19.60 -3.91 2.96
N ILE A 157 -18.49 -3.81 2.23
CA ILE A 157 -18.51 -3.47 0.80
C ILE A 157 -19.32 -4.49 -0.02
N LEU A 158 -19.38 -5.75 0.43
CA LEU A 158 -20.21 -6.78 -0.23
C LEU A 158 -21.70 -6.42 -0.15
N VAL A 159 -22.15 -5.93 0.99
CA VAL A 159 -23.54 -5.48 1.21
C VAL A 159 -23.81 -4.19 0.43
N ASP A 160 -22.89 -3.22 0.49
CA ASP A 160 -23.04 -1.92 -0.17
C ASP A 160 -22.97 -2.00 -1.71
N SER A 161 -22.21 -2.96 -2.26
CA SER A 161 -22.07 -3.14 -3.71
C SER A 161 -23.18 -4.00 -4.34
N GLY A 162 -23.88 -4.80 -3.54
CA GLY A 162 -24.84 -5.79 -4.05
C GLY A 162 -24.19 -6.90 -4.90
N ALA A 163 -22.88 -7.14 -4.74
CA ALA A 163 -22.19 -8.28 -5.33
C ALA A 163 -22.60 -9.59 -4.64
N ASP A 164 -22.40 -10.72 -5.32
CA ASP A 164 -22.81 -12.02 -4.79
C ASP A 164 -21.75 -12.64 -3.89
N LEU A 165 -20.46 -12.41 -4.20
CA LEU A 165 -19.34 -13.03 -3.50
C LEU A 165 -18.14 -12.05 -3.45
N LEU A 166 -17.40 -12.08 -2.35
CA LEU A 166 -16.16 -11.34 -2.19
C LEU A 166 -15.02 -12.33 -2.03
N SER A 167 -13.97 -12.21 -2.86
CA SER A 167 -12.69 -12.92 -2.70
C SER A 167 -11.69 -11.97 -2.05
N TYR A 168 -11.22 -12.30 -0.86
CA TYR A 168 -10.25 -11.48 -0.14
C TYR A 168 -8.86 -12.14 -0.06
N GLY A 169 -7.85 -11.33 0.16
CA GLY A 169 -6.48 -11.80 0.24
C GLY A 169 -5.89 -12.16 -1.13
N MET A 170 -5.05 -13.18 -1.16
CA MET A 170 -4.48 -13.73 -2.39
C MET A 170 -5.51 -14.64 -3.05
N GLY A 171 -6.12 -14.15 -4.13
CA GLY A 171 -7.34 -14.72 -4.70
C GLY A 171 -7.13 -15.88 -5.69
N GLU A 172 -5.90 -16.27 -6.02
CA GLU A 172 -5.62 -17.20 -7.11
C GLU A 172 -6.36 -18.53 -6.97
N ASN A 173 -6.22 -19.22 -5.84
CA ASN A 173 -6.86 -20.52 -5.62
C ASN A 173 -8.36 -20.39 -5.37
N ALA A 174 -8.81 -19.33 -4.68
CA ALA A 174 -10.21 -19.04 -4.46
C ALA A 174 -10.96 -18.84 -5.79
N LEU A 175 -10.40 -18.02 -6.69
CA LEU A 175 -11.04 -17.72 -7.99
C LEU A 175 -11.00 -18.89 -8.96
N ARG A 176 -9.93 -19.71 -8.98
CA ARG A 176 -9.93 -20.98 -9.71
C ARG A 176 -11.07 -21.89 -9.25
N ARG A 177 -11.28 -22.02 -7.94
CA ARG A 177 -12.35 -22.85 -7.37
C ARG A 177 -13.73 -22.30 -7.69
N ILE A 178 -13.94 -20.97 -7.54
CA ILE A 178 -15.19 -20.28 -7.88
C ILE A 178 -15.50 -20.48 -9.36
N ALA A 179 -14.54 -20.24 -10.24
CA ALA A 179 -14.71 -20.39 -11.69
C ALA A 179 -15.12 -21.82 -12.07
N ALA A 180 -14.44 -22.83 -11.50
CA ALA A 180 -14.78 -24.22 -11.72
C ALA A 180 -16.16 -24.63 -11.19
N LEU A 181 -16.65 -24.01 -10.11
CA LEU A 181 -17.99 -24.23 -9.57
C LEU A 181 -19.05 -23.60 -10.48
N LEU A 182 -18.83 -22.36 -10.91
CA LEU A 182 -19.74 -21.65 -11.84
C LEU A 182 -19.81 -22.37 -13.18
N ASP A 183 -18.69 -22.87 -13.71
CA ASP A 183 -18.61 -23.62 -14.97
C ASP A 183 -19.42 -24.92 -14.92
N ARG A 184 -19.49 -25.56 -13.74
CA ARG A 184 -20.36 -26.73 -13.49
C ARG A 184 -21.83 -26.37 -13.22
N GLY A 185 -22.21 -25.10 -13.37
CA GLY A 185 -23.60 -24.65 -13.18
C GLY A 185 -24.01 -24.42 -11.73
N VAL A 186 -23.05 -24.40 -10.76
CA VAL A 186 -23.40 -24.08 -9.37
C VAL A 186 -23.76 -22.61 -9.25
N PRO A 187 -24.99 -22.26 -8.79
CA PRO A 187 -25.37 -20.88 -8.61
C PRO A 187 -24.41 -20.14 -7.68
N VAL A 188 -24.01 -18.91 -8.02
CA VAL A 188 -23.02 -18.13 -7.25
C VAL A 188 -23.40 -18.00 -5.77
N ARG A 189 -24.68 -17.82 -5.46
CA ARG A 189 -25.20 -17.71 -4.08
C ARG A 189 -25.12 -19.01 -3.26
N LYS A 190 -24.86 -20.15 -3.92
CA LYS A 190 -24.61 -21.44 -3.27
C LYS A 190 -23.11 -21.76 -3.06
N ILE A 191 -22.25 -20.89 -3.57
CA ILE A 191 -20.79 -21.00 -3.34
C ILE A 191 -20.47 -20.39 -1.97
N GLN A 192 -20.58 -21.20 -0.91
CA GLN A 192 -20.49 -20.77 0.48
C GLN A 192 -19.36 -21.46 1.27
N ASP A 193 -18.68 -22.43 0.63
CA ASP A 193 -17.65 -23.28 1.23
C ASP A 193 -16.21 -22.96 0.77
N VAL A 194 -16.02 -21.93 -0.05
CA VAL A 194 -14.69 -21.58 -0.57
C VAL A 194 -13.93 -20.71 0.43
N ARG A 195 -12.77 -21.18 0.88
CA ARG A 195 -11.88 -20.39 1.76
C ARG A 195 -11.43 -19.10 1.06
N GLY A 196 -11.16 -18.05 1.84
CA GLY A 196 -10.77 -16.75 1.28
C GLY A 196 -11.91 -15.97 0.62
N THR A 197 -13.16 -16.33 0.94
CA THR A 197 -14.35 -15.61 0.46
C THR A 197 -15.21 -15.08 1.58
N ALA A 198 -16.08 -14.14 1.24
CA ALA A 198 -17.19 -13.72 2.08
C ALA A 198 -18.47 -13.65 1.22
N TYR A 199 -19.58 -14.03 1.81
CA TYR A 199 -20.92 -13.99 1.21
C TYR A 199 -21.95 -13.40 2.16
N PHE A 200 -23.08 -12.98 1.61
CA PHE A 200 -24.22 -12.49 2.38
C PHE A 200 -25.41 -13.42 2.19
N THR A 201 -26.04 -13.81 3.29
CA THR A 201 -27.27 -14.60 3.26
C THR A 201 -28.42 -13.89 3.99
N LYS A 202 -29.63 -13.95 3.44
CA LYS A 202 -30.86 -13.44 4.10
C LYS A 202 -31.37 -14.37 5.19
N ASP A 203 -30.91 -15.61 5.20
CA ASP A 203 -31.27 -16.58 6.23
C ASP A 203 -30.48 -16.29 7.51
N LYS A 204 -31.18 -15.77 8.51
CA LYS A 204 -30.59 -15.44 9.83
C LYS A 204 -30.30 -16.67 10.68
N THR A 205 -30.82 -17.84 10.29
CA THR A 205 -30.58 -19.13 10.97
C THR A 205 -29.44 -19.90 10.34
N HIS A 206 -28.85 -19.34 9.26
CA HIS A 206 -27.77 -19.98 8.52
C HIS A 206 -26.55 -20.29 9.39
N THR A 207 -26.09 -21.54 9.33
CA THR A 207 -24.87 -21.98 9.99
C THR A 207 -23.72 -22.04 8.97
N PRO A 208 -22.62 -21.33 9.17
CA PRO A 208 -21.45 -21.38 8.30
C PRO A 208 -20.88 -22.79 8.15
N HIS A 209 -20.28 -23.08 7.00
CA HIS A 209 -19.65 -24.37 6.70
C HIS A 209 -18.46 -24.70 7.62
N TYR A 210 -17.74 -23.67 8.07
CA TYR A 210 -16.57 -23.78 8.95
C TYR A 210 -16.93 -23.42 10.39
N ASP A 211 -16.10 -23.86 11.35
CA ASP A 211 -16.13 -23.31 12.71
C ASP A 211 -16.17 -21.79 12.66
N TRP A 212 -17.04 -21.18 13.44
CA TRP A 212 -17.29 -19.75 13.35
C TRP A 212 -17.36 -19.03 14.68
N VAL A 213 -17.21 -17.72 14.60
CA VAL A 213 -17.39 -16.76 15.70
C VAL A 213 -18.19 -15.55 15.20
N CYS A 214 -19.02 -14.98 16.08
CA CYS A 214 -19.76 -13.75 15.77
C CYS A 214 -18.96 -12.54 16.25
N CYS A 215 -18.79 -11.53 15.38
CA CYS A 215 -18.13 -10.28 15.74
C CYS A 215 -19.10 -9.16 16.14
N GLY A 216 -20.41 -9.43 16.16
CA GLY A 216 -21.45 -8.49 16.54
C GLY A 216 -22.42 -8.18 15.40
N ASP A 217 -23.32 -7.25 15.65
CA ASP A 217 -24.25 -6.72 14.66
C ASP A 217 -23.85 -5.30 14.21
N TYR A 218 -24.17 -4.99 12.95
CA TYR A 218 -23.77 -3.72 12.33
C TYR A 218 -24.27 -2.48 13.08
N GLU A 219 -25.50 -2.48 13.60
CA GLU A 219 -26.07 -1.29 14.27
C GLU A 219 -25.34 -0.99 15.59
N THR A 220 -24.99 -2.03 16.33
CA THR A 220 -24.12 -1.89 17.53
C THR A 220 -22.71 -1.42 17.13
N LEU A 221 -22.08 -2.03 16.11
CA LEU A 221 -20.74 -1.67 15.66
C LEU A 221 -20.66 -0.23 15.14
N LYS A 222 -21.75 0.29 14.60
CA LYS A 222 -21.85 1.65 14.08
C LYS A 222 -21.85 2.70 15.19
N THR A 223 -22.39 2.39 16.36
CA THR A 223 -22.63 3.35 17.44
C THR A 223 -21.73 3.16 18.67
N ASP A 224 -21.35 1.91 18.98
CA ASP A 224 -20.49 1.57 20.12
C ASP A 224 -19.03 1.35 19.67
N LYS A 225 -18.16 2.29 20.03
CA LYS A 225 -16.72 2.23 19.74
C LYS A 225 -16.02 1.07 20.43
N THR A 226 -16.49 0.64 21.60
CA THR A 226 -15.93 -0.49 22.35
C THR A 226 -16.28 -1.79 21.66
N ALA A 227 -17.53 -1.95 21.22
CA ALA A 227 -17.95 -3.10 20.43
C ALA A 227 -17.17 -3.17 19.11
N TYR A 228 -16.99 -2.04 18.42
CA TYR A 228 -16.18 -1.97 17.19
C TYR A 228 -14.73 -2.42 17.44
N ALA A 229 -14.07 -1.96 18.51
CA ALA A 229 -12.70 -2.36 18.82
C ALA A 229 -12.59 -3.86 19.11
N ARG A 230 -13.55 -4.43 19.85
CA ARG A 230 -13.61 -5.90 20.12
C ARG A 230 -13.85 -6.70 18.85
N ALA A 231 -14.77 -6.25 18.00
CA ALA A 231 -15.03 -6.88 16.70
C ALA A 231 -13.78 -6.89 15.82
N PHE A 232 -13.06 -5.76 15.73
CA PHE A 232 -11.79 -5.70 15.00
C PHE A 232 -10.75 -6.67 15.55
N ALA A 233 -10.58 -6.77 16.87
CA ALA A 233 -9.64 -7.69 17.49
C ALA A 233 -9.99 -9.16 17.15
N LEU A 234 -11.28 -9.49 17.14
CA LEU A 234 -11.78 -10.81 16.76
C LEU A 234 -11.50 -11.10 15.27
N GLN A 235 -11.79 -10.15 14.39
CA GLN A 235 -11.48 -10.25 12.96
C GLN A 235 -9.98 -10.46 12.74
N TYR A 236 -9.12 -9.69 13.42
CA TYR A 236 -7.67 -9.78 13.31
C TYR A 236 -7.12 -11.14 13.74
N ARG A 237 -7.64 -11.73 14.82
CA ARG A 237 -7.25 -13.07 15.30
C ARG A 237 -7.58 -14.17 14.30
N ASN A 238 -8.61 -13.97 13.47
CA ASN A 238 -9.07 -14.91 12.46
C ASN A 238 -8.53 -14.63 11.03
N THR A 239 -7.39 -13.93 10.92
CA THR A 239 -6.72 -13.67 9.63
C THR A 239 -5.69 -14.73 9.24
N ASP A 240 -5.57 -15.82 9.99
CA ASP A 240 -4.63 -16.91 9.73
C ASP A 240 -5.34 -18.11 9.09
N ALA A 241 -4.68 -18.75 8.12
CA ALA A 241 -5.27 -19.85 7.37
C ALA A 241 -5.34 -21.18 8.17
N VAL A 242 -4.51 -21.33 9.20
CA VAL A 242 -4.44 -22.58 10.01
C VAL A 242 -5.45 -22.52 11.15
N ILE A 243 -5.46 -21.45 11.93
CA ILE A 243 -6.26 -21.32 13.14
C ILE A 243 -7.52 -20.45 12.97
N GLY A 244 -7.62 -19.74 11.85
CA GLY A 244 -8.74 -18.81 11.61
C GLY A 244 -10.06 -19.55 11.44
N LYS A 245 -11.07 -19.05 12.13
CA LYS A 245 -12.47 -19.49 12.01
C LYS A 245 -13.21 -18.61 11.00
N ALA A 246 -14.37 -19.03 10.56
CA ALA A 246 -15.30 -18.15 9.89
C ALA A 246 -15.75 -17.04 10.84
N VAL A 247 -15.96 -15.84 10.30
CA VAL A 247 -16.41 -14.67 11.09
C VAL A 247 -17.76 -14.23 10.57
N VAL A 248 -18.74 -14.14 11.46
CA VAL A 248 -20.11 -13.72 11.16
C VAL A 248 -20.34 -12.31 11.69
N GLU A 249 -20.90 -11.44 10.84
CA GLU A 249 -21.39 -10.13 11.21
C GLU A 249 -22.89 -10.04 10.90
N ALA A 250 -23.72 -9.72 11.88
CA ALA A 250 -25.15 -9.69 11.72
C ALA A 250 -25.64 -8.35 11.16
N TYR A 251 -26.70 -8.42 10.36
CA TYR A 251 -27.44 -7.28 9.80
C TYR A 251 -28.95 -7.48 10.03
N ASP A 252 -29.71 -6.39 9.97
CA ASP A 252 -31.18 -6.48 10.12
C ASP A 252 -31.84 -7.41 9.09
N ASN A 253 -31.24 -7.52 7.90
CA ASN A 253 -31.77 -8.28 6.78
C ASN A 253 -30.99 -9.57 6.47
N GLY A 254 -30.07 -10.01 7.33
CA GLY A 254 -29.29 -11.23 7.09
C GLY A 254 -27.96 -11.30 7.82
N LEU A 255 -27.09 -12.19 7.35
CA LEU A 255 -25.75 -12.42 7.89
C LEU A 255 -24.70 -12.24 6.81
N LEU A 256 -23.66 -11.50 7.12
CA LEU A 256 -22.40 -11.53 6.39
C LEU A 256 -21.53 -12.63 6.99
N VAL A 257 -21.06 -13.55 6.18
CA VAL A 257 -20.18 -14.66 6.58
C VAL A 257 -18.88 -14.55 5.83
N GLN A 258 -17.77 -14.36 6.56
CA GLN A 258 -16.43 -14.52 6.02
C GLN A 258 -15.92 -15.92 6.33
N ASN A 259 -15.61 -16.69 5.31
CA ASN A 259 -14.92 -18.00 5.45
C ASN A 259 -13.47 -17.79 5.95
N PRO A 260 -12.82 -18.81 6.51
CA PRO A 260 -11.39 -18.74 6.86
C PRO A 260 -10.52 -18.36 5.66
N PRO A 261 -9.37 -17.72 5.86
CA PRO A 261 -8.46 -17.36 4.76
C PRO A 261 -8.00 -18.57 3.94
N GLN A 262 -7.68 -18.34 2.67
CA GLN A 262 -6.95 -19.32 1.87
C GLN A 262 -5.58 -19.61 2.51
N PRO A 263 -5.12 -20.86 2.48
CA PRO A 263 -3.71 -21.16 2.72
C PRO A 263 -2.84 -20.31 1.77
N PRO A 264 -1.69 -19.83 2.24
CA PRO A 264 -0.71 -19.21 1.34
C PRO A 264 -0.34 -20.19 0.22
N LEU A 265 -0.10 -19.66 -0.98
CA LEU A 265 0.40 -20.48 -2.08
C LEU A 265 1.69 -21.18 -1.66
N THR A 266 1.82 -22.44 -2.00
CA THR A 266 3.10 -23.16 -1.90
C THR A 266 4.14 -22.51 -2.79
N ARG A 267 5.42 -22.83 -2.57
CA ARG A 267 6.51 -22.32 -3.42
C ARG A 267 6.28 -22.64 -4.91
N ALA A 268 5.90 -23.88 -5.22
CA ALA A 268 5.64 -24.31 -6.59
C ALA A 268 4.43 -23.60 -7.22
N GLU A 269 3.35 -23.41 -6.48
CA GLU A 269 2.19 -22.64 -6.97
C GLU A 269 2.56 -21.17 -7.19
N LEU A 270 3.37 -20.59 -6.30
CA LEU A 270 3.83 -19.21 -6.44
C LEU A 270 4.74 -19.05 -7.65
N ASP A 271 5.67 -19.98 -7.88
CA ASP A 271 6.50 -20.02 -9.08
C ASP A 271 5.63 -20.07 -10.34
N ALA A 272 4.67 -20.99 -10.39
CA ALA A 272 3.75 -21.15 -11.52
C ALA A 272 2.96 -19.85 -11.82
N VAL A 273 2.54 -19.10 -10.79
CA VAL A 273 1.85 -17.81 -10.99
C VAL A 273 2.76 -16.77 -11.62
N TYR A 274 4.02 -16.67 -11.18
CA TYR A 274 4.95 -15.65 -11.70
C TYR A 274 5.57 -16.02 -13.06
N GLU A 275 5.49 -17.29 -13.44
CA GLU A 275 5.96 -17.81 -14.75
C GLU A 275 4.87 -17.78 -15.83
N LEU A 276 3.66 -17.31 -15.51
CA LEU A 276 2.63 -17.07 -16.53
C LEU A 276 3.11 -16.04 -17.57
N PRO A 277 2.58 -16.12 -18.80
CA PRO A 277 3.09 -15.33 -19.93
C PRO A 277 2.62 -13.88 -19.91
N TYR A 278 3.14 -13.10 -18.95
CA TYR A 278 2.89 -11.66 -18.88
C TYR A 278 3.66 -10.89 -19.97
N GLU A 279 2.99 -9.91 -20.60
CA GLU A 279 3.62 -8.99 -21.58
C GLU A 279 4.60 -7.99 -20.92
N ARG A 280 4.52 -7.80 -19.59
CA ARG A 280 5.34 -6.88 -18.77
C ARG A 280 5.32 -5.45 -19.28
N MET A 281 4.16 -5.05 -19.80
CA MET A 281 3.92 -3.73 -20.36
C MET A 281 2.45 -3.34 -20.20
N TRP A 282 2.17 -2.05 -20.35
CA TRP A 282 0.80 -1.54 -20.50
C TRP A 282 0.25 -1.88 -21.90
N HIS A 283 -1.06 -2.00 -21.99
CA HIS A 283 -1.73 -2.32 -23.25
C HIS A 283 -1.53 -1.22 -24.30
N PRO A 284 -1.21 -1.54 -25.58
CA PRO A 284 -0.90 -0.55 -26.62
C PRO A 284 -1.97 0.52 -26.88
N MET A 285 -3.22 0.30 -26.47
CA MET A 285 -4.30 1.31 -26.55
C MET A 285 -3.95 2.64 -25.87
N TYR A 286 -3.00 2.65 -24.91
CA TYR A 286 -2.59 3.85 -24.17
C TYR A 286 -1.40 4.59 -24.79
N ALA A 287 -0.87 4.14 -25.95
CA ALA A 287 0.33 4.72 -26.55
C ALA A 287 0.16 6.21 -26.89
N SER A 288 -1.00 6.61 -27.40
CA SER A 288 -1.32 8.00 -27.74
C SER A 288 -1.43 8.92 -26.50
N GLU A 289 -1.62 8.34 -25.31
CA GLU A 289 -1.72 9.09 -24.05
C GLU A 289 -0.41 9.09 -23.25
N GLY A 290 0.67 8.50 -23.78
CA GLY A 290 1.97 8.39 -23.11
C GLY A 290 2.12 7.18 -22.19
N GLY A 291 1.26 6.17 -22.33
CA GLY A 291 1.32 4.91 -21.57
C GLY A 291 0.77 5.04 -20.16
N VAL A 292 1.17 4.10 -19.29
CA VAL A 292 0.74 4.05 -17.87
C VAL A 292 1.97 4.18 -16.96
N PRO A 293 2.13 5.29 -16.22
CA PRO A 293 3.37 5.58 -15.47
C PRO A 293 3.74 4.53 -14.43
N ALA A 294 2.76 3.83 -13.83
CA ALA A 294 3.01 2.83 -12.78
C ALA A 294 3.92 1.68 -13.23
N ILE A 295 4.08 1.44 -14.54
CA ILE A 295 4.97 0.38 -15.05
C ILE A 295 6.46 0.69 -14.77
N GLU A 296 6.85 1.95 -14.73
CA GLU A 296 8.25 2.36 -14.58
C GLU A 296 8.87 1.89 -13.25
N GLU A 297 8.06 1.78 -12.20
CA GLU A 297 8.51 1.30 -10.88
C GLU A 297 8.76 -0.21 -10.86
N VAL A 298 8.07 -0.98 -11.71
CA VAL A 298 8.04 -2.44 -11.59
C VAL A 298 8.59 -3.18 -12.80
N ARG A 299 8.69 -2.55 -13.97
CA ARG A 299 9.04 -3.22 -15.25
C ARG A 299 10.28 -4.10 -15.17
N PHE A 300 11.31 -3.63 -14.49
CA PHE A 300 12.57 -4.35 -14.29
C PHE A 300 12.79 -4.67 -12.82
N SER A 301 11.71 -4.96 -12.09
CA SER A 301 11.73 -5.39 -10.69
C SER A 301 11.15 -6.80 -10.58
N ILE A 302 11.66 -7.58 -9.63
CA ILE A 302 11.24 -8.95 -9.38
C ILE A 302 10.65 -9.07 -7.98
N THR A 303 9.42 -9.54 -7.90
CA THR A 303 8.79 -9.90 -6.64
C THR A 303 9.13 -11.34 -6.31
N HIS A 304 9.85 -11.58 -5.20
CA HIS A 304 10.26 -12.92 -4.81
C HIS A 304 9.47 -13.50 -3.63
N THR A 305 8.67 -12.68 -2.93
CA THR A 305 8.00 -13.08 -1.69
C THR A 305 6.64 -12.41 -1.55
N ARG A 306 5.73 -13.05 -0.80
CA ARG A 306 4.44 -12.52 -0.38
C ARG A 306 4.21 -12.76 1.11
N GLY A 307 3.31 -11.99 1.72
CA GLY A 307 3.07 -12.02 3.15
C GLY A 307 4.09 -11.21 3.96
N CYS A 308 3.75 -10.85 5.20
CA CYS A 308 4.62 -10.05 6.05
C CYS A 308 4.34 -10.29 7.54
N PHE A 309 5.26 -10.95 8.25
CA PHE A 309 5.15 -11.13 9.70
C PHE A 309 5.57 -9.90 10.52
N GLY A 310 5.98 -8.82 9.88
CA GLY A 310 6.23 -7.54 10.54
C GLY A 310 5.00 -6.97 11.22
N ALA A 311 3.81 -7.19 10.64
CA ALA A 311 2.51 -6.92 11.24
C ALA A 311 2.38 -5.51 11.88
N CYS A 312 2.91 -4.48 11.21
CA CYS A 312 2.76 -3.09 11.66
C CYS A 312 1.27 -2.72 11.71
N ASN A 313 0.84 -2.01 12.76
CA ASN A 313 -0.57 -1.74 13.04
C ASN A 313 -1.27 -0.86 12.00
N PHE A 314 -0.51 -0.05 11.27
CA PHE A 314 -1.02 0.84 10.22
C PHE A 314 -1.04 0.21 8.82
N CYS A 315 -0.44 -0.98 8.65
CA CYS A 315 -0.23 -1.58 7.33
C CYS A 315 -1.33 -2.57 6.97
N ALA A 316 -2.02 -2.32 5.85
CA ALA A 316 -3.07 -3.20 5.35
C ALA A 316 -2.55 -4.52 4.77
N LEU A 317 -1.25 -4.64 4.47
CA LEU A 317 -0.68 -5.86 3.88
C LEU A 317 -0.85 -7.07 4.78
N ALA A 318 -0.69 -6.93 6.11
CA ALA A 318 -0.90 -8.03 7.04
C ALA A 318 -2.35 -8.54 7.03
N PHE A 319 -3.33 -7.66 6.76
CA PHE A 319 -4.75 -7.98 6.69
C PHE A 319 -5.17 -8.50 5.30
N HIS A 320 -4.44 -8.11 4.25
CA HIS A 320 -4.70 -8.52 2.87
C HIS A 320 -3.89 -9.75 2.46
N GLN A 321 -2.55 -9.74 2.61
CA GLN A 321 -1.69 -10.86 2.20
C GLN A 321 -1.46 -11.90 3.30
N GLY A 322 -1.81 -11.58 4.55
CA GLY A 322 -1.53 -12.43 5.70
C GLY A 322 -0.14 -12.21 6.31
N ARG A 323 0.08 -12.88 7.45
CA ARG A 323 1.32 -12.78 8.23
C ARG A 323 2.27 -13.96 8.01
N THR A 324 1.89 -14.93 7.20
CA THR A 324 2.75 -16.04 6.79
C THR A 324 3.47 -15.66 5.50
N VAL A 325 4.79 -15.74 5.53
CA VAL A 325 5.63 -15.45 4.37
C VAL A 325 5.82 -16.70 3.52
N THR A 326 5.63 -16.54 2.23
CA THR A 326 5.95 -17.55 1.21
C THR A 326 6.82 -16.93 0.13
N SER A 327 7.74 -17.71 -0.44
CA SER A 327 8.70 -17.22 -1.41
C SER A 327 8.79 -18.13 -2.62
N ARG A 328 9.10 -17.54 -3.74
CA ARG A 328 9.48 -18.24 -4.97
C ARG A 328 10.79 -18.99 -4.80
N SER A 329 10.99 -20.03 -5.59
CA SER A 329 12.29 -20.69 -5.71
C SER A 329 13.34 -19.72 -6.28
N ILE A 330 14.60 -19.99 -6.01
CA ILE A 330 15.70 -19.22 -6.58
C ILE A 330 15.70 -19.37 -8.11
N GLU A 331 15.43 -20.56 -8.59
CA GLU A 331 15.35 -20.90 -10.02
C GLU A 331 14.30 -20.07 -10.74
N SER A 332 13.10 -19.95 -10.16
CA SER A 332 12.02 -19.14 -10.75
C SER A 332 12.40 -17.66 -10.86
N VAL A 333 13.05 -17.11 -9.83
CA VAL A 333 13.51 -15.71 -9.83
C VAL A 333 14.66 -15.50 -10.84
N VAL A 334 15.57 -16.47 -10.96
CA VAL A 334 16.67 -16.42 -11.94
C VAL A 334 16.13 -16.47 -13.38
N ARG A 335 15.18 -17.38 -13.67
CA ARG A 335 14.50 -17.40 -15.00
C ARG A 335 13.83 -16.07 -15.32
N GLU A 336 13.20 -15.42 -14.33
CA GLU A 336 12.63 -14.10 -14.54
C GLU A 336 13.72 -13.05 -14.81
N ALA A 337 14.85 -13.09 -14.12
CA ALA A 337 15.98 -12.19 -14.38
C ALA A 337 16.52 -12.37 -15.80
N GLU A 338 16.67 -13.62 -16.26
CA GLU A 338 17.04 -13.94 -17.66
C GLU A 338 16.01 -13.40 -18.66
N LEU A 339 14.71 -13.52 -18.36
CA LEU A 339 13.66 -12.94 -19.18
C LEU A 339 13.80 -11.42 -19.28
N LEU A 340 14.04 -10.74 -18.15
CA LEU A 340 14.18 -9.28 -18.12
C LEU A 340 15.34 -8.80 -19.00
N THR A 341 16.44 -9.55 -19.10
CA THR A 341 17.59 -9.16 -19.94
C THR A 341 17.25 -9.10 -21.43
N ARG A 342 16.20 -9.80 -21.87
CA ARG A 342 15.74 -9.87 -23.26
C ARG A 342 14.67 -8.82 -23.58
N LEU A 343 14.12 -8.14 -22.57
CA LEU A 343 13.06 -7.15 -22.77
C LEU A 343 13.60 -5.85 -23.39
N PRO A 344 12.86 -5.21 -24.29
CA PRO A 344 13.24 -3.92 -24.84
C PRO A 344 13.46 -2.86 -23.74
N GLY A 345 14.57 -2.13 -23.86
CA GLY A 345 14.92 -1.06 -22.92
C GLY A 345 15.63 -1.52 -21.64
N PHE A 346 15.92 -2.81 -21.48
CA PHE A 346 16.74 -3.27 -20.36
C PHE A 346 18.19 -2.76 -20.52
N LYS A 347 18.72 -2.09 -19.47
CA LYS A 347 20.05 -1.48 -19.47
C LYS A 347 21.05 -2.21 -18.56
N GLY A 348 20.69 -3.41 -18.11
CA GLY A 348 21.50 -4.22 -17.19
C GLY A 348 21.17 -3.98 -15.71
N TYR A 349 20.09 -3.25 -15.39
CA TYR A 349 19.72 -2.91 -14.02
C TYR A 349 18.43 -3.60 -13.62
N ILE A 350 18.48 -4.49 -12.63
CA ILE A 350 17.30 -4.97 -11.91
C ILE A 350 17.06 -3.98 -10.78
N HIS A 351 15.93 -3.28 -10.85
CA HIS A 351 15.64 -2.16 -9.98
C HIS A 351 15.28 -2.57 -8.55
N ASP A 352 14.71 -3.76 -8.39
CA ASP A 352 14.38 -4.34 -7.09
C ASP A 352 14.26 -5.86 -7.19
N VAL A 353 14.81 -6.58 -6.22
CA VAL A 353 14.47 -7.97 -5.92
C VAL A 353 13.82 -7.97 -4.55
N GLY A 354 12.51 -7.79 -4.51
CA GLY A 354 11.80 -7.42 -3.31
C GLY A 354 10.44 -8.08 -3.11
N GLY A 355 9.63 -7.42 -2.31
CA GLY A 355 8.28 -7.85 -1.93
C GLY A 355 7.69 -6.92 -0.86
N PRO A 356 6.68 -7.35 -0.08
CA PRO A 356 6.15 -6.57 1.03
C PRO A 356 7.21 -6.15 2.05
N THR A 357 8.23 -6.98 2.21
CA THR A 357 9.47 -6.74 2.97
C THR A 357 10.57 -7.51 2.27
N ALA A 358 11.56 -6.83 1.73
CA ALA A 358 12.55 -7.43 0.84
C ALA A 358 13.34 -8.59 1.48
N ASN A 359 13.70 -8.47 2.74
CA ASN A 359 14.52 -9.46 3.42
C ASN A 359 13.74 -10.57 4.15
N PHE A 360 12.45 -10.78 3.80
CA PHE A 360 11.68 -11.94 4.28
C PHE A 360 11.59 -13.00 3.20
N ARG A 361 12.00 -14.25 3.51
CA ARG A 361 11.91 -15.36 2.56
C ARG A 361 11.22 -16.61 3.09
N ALA A 362 11.09 -16.75 4.41
CA ALA A 362 10.50 -17.90 5.06
C ALA A 362 9.49 -17.48 6.14
N PRO A 363 8.62 -18.38 6.58
CA PRO A 363 7.83 -18.16 7.79
C PRO A 363 8.72 -17.79 8.97
N SER A 364 8.20 -16.98 9.90
CA SER A 364 8.99 -16.45 11.01
C SER A 364 9.56 -17.49 11.97
N CYS A 365 8.97 -18.67 12.03
CA CYS A 365 9.42 -19.80 12.86
C CYS A 365 8.74 -21.10 12.42
N GLU A 366 9.29 -22.24 12.85
CA GLU A 366 8.75 -23.57 12.53
C GLU A 366 7.31 -23.77 13.03
N LYS A 367 6.99 -23.22 14.23
CA LYS A 367 5.62 -23.29 14.77
C LYS A 367 4.59 -22.69 13.81
N GLN A 368 4.95 -21.64 13.06
CA GLN A 368 4.04 -21.00 12.13
C GLN A 368 3.57 -21.92 11.00
N LYS A 369 4.41 -22.89 10.61
CA LYS A 369 4.09 -23.86 9.55
C LYS A 369 3.00 -24.85 9.97
N THR A 370 2.90 -25.18 11.25
CA THR A 370 1.97 -26.23 11.75
C THR A 370 0.83 -25.69 12.60
N ALA A 371 1.08 -24.69 13.44
CA ALA A 371 0.12 -24.12 14.38
C ALA A 371 -0.32 -22.69 14.02
N GLY A 372 0.04 -22.22 12.82
CA GLY A 372 -0.34 -20.89 12.34
C GLY A 372 0.35 -19.74 13.08
N VAL A 373 -0.14 -18.54 12.81
CA VAL A 373 0.39 -17.29 13.36
C VAL A 373 -0.11 -17.07 14.79
N CYS A 374 0.78 -16.66 15.69
CA CYS A 374 0.38 -16.31 17.05
C CYS A 374 -0.68 -15.18 17.04
N PRO A 375 -1.87 -15.38 17.61
CA PRO A 375 -2.95 -14.38 17.57
C PRO A 375 -2.63 -13.12 18.39
N ASP A 376 -1.94 -13.28 19.53
CA ASP A 376 -1.75 -12.23 20.54
C ASP A 376 -0.28 -11.74 20.61
N ARG A 377 0.60 -12.21 19.72
CA ARG A 377 2.02 -11.84 19.71
C ARG A 377 2.52 -11.54 18.30
N LYS A 378 3.35 -10.51 18.20
CA LYS A 378 4.14 -10.21 16.99
C LYS A 378 5.55 -10.79 17.10
N CYS A 379 6.15 -11.11 15.96
CA CYS A 379 7.44 -11.79 15.93
C CYS A 379 8.63 -10.87 16.24
N LEU A 380 8.49 -9.57 15.94
CA LEU A 380 9.59 -8.59 16.02
C LEU A 380 9.35 -7.51 17.09
N THR A 381 8.14 -7.42 17.64
CA THR A 381 7.77 -6.33 18.56
C THR A 381 6.89 -6.82 19.72
N PRO A 382 6.93 -6.17 20.90
CA PRO A 382 7.85 -5.09 21.31
C PRO A 382 9.30 -5.59 21.44
N THR A 383 9.50 -6.88 21.61
CA THR A 383 10.79 -7.56 21.65
C THR A 383 10.80 -8.70 20.66
N VAL A 384 11.97 -9.01 20.09
CA VAL A 384 12.12 -10.16 19.19
C VAL A 384 11.68 -11.45 19.87
N CYS A 385 10.85 -12.23 19.18
CA CYS A 385 10.36 -13.51 19.69
C CYS A 385 11.52 -14.51 19.80
N LYS A 386 11.59 -15.24 20.92
CA LYS A 386 12.62 -16.27 21.13
C LYS A 386 12.61 -17.41 20.11
N ASN A 387 11.46 -17.64 19.47
CA ASN A 387 11.30 -18.67 18.45
C ASN A 387 11.50 -18.13 17.03
N LEU A 388 11.84 -16.84 16.87
CA LEU A 388 12.09 -16.27 15.56
C LEU A 388 13.33 -16.93 14.94
N VAL A 389 13.19 -17.41 13.73
CA VAL A 389 14.30 -17.87 12.90
C VAL A 389 14.71 -16.69 12.01
N ALA A 390 15.82 -16.03 12.35
CA ALA A 390 16.39 -14.97 11.55
C ALA A 390 17.52 -15.55 10.71
N ASP A 391 17.26 -15.79 9.44
CA ASP A 391 18.22 -16.37 8.49
C ASP A 391 18.01 -15.73 7.11
N HIS A 392 19.07 -15.15 6.56
CA HIS A 392 19.07 -14.53 5.24
C HIS A 392 19.89 -15.34 4.22
N SER A 393 20.36 -16.55 4.55
CA SER A 393 21.27 -17.34 3.70
C SER A 393 20.67 -17.57 2.30
N GLU A 394 19.40 -17.99 2.23
CA GLU A 394 18.70 -18.20 0.94
C GLU A 394 18.55 -16.87 0.15
N TYR A 395 18.41 -15.74 0.83
CA TYR A 395 18.31 -14.44 0.14
C TYR A 395 19.65 -13.98 -0.41
N VAL A 396 20.75 -14.22 0.33
CA VAL A 396 22.12 -13.95 -0.13
C VAL A 396 22.44 -14.79 -1.37
N GLU A 397 22.09 -16.08 -1.34
CA GLU A 397 22.25 -16.97 -2.50
C GLU A 397 21.45 -16.49 -3.71
N LEU A 398 20.16 -16.18 -3.50
CA LEU A 398 19.29 -15.63 -4.56
C LEU A 398 19.93 -14.41 -5.22
N LEU A 399 20.35 -13.43 -4.40
CA LEU A 399 20.94 -12.19 -4.91
C LEU A 399 22.26 -12.44 -5.66
N ALA A 400 23.07 -13.38 -5.20
CA ALA A 400 24.31 -13.78 -5.87
C ALA A 400 24.02 -14.40 -7.24
N ARG A 401 23.05 -15.32 -7.32
CA ARG A 401 22.65 -15.98 -8.58
C ARG A 401 22.02 -15.01 -9.57
N VAL A 402 21.18 -14.08 -9.12
CA VAL A 402 20.59 -13.04 -9.98
C VAL A 402 21.69 -12.09 -10.52
N ARG A 403 22.70 -11.75 -9.71
CA ARG A 403 23.83 -10.93 -10.18
C ARG A 403 24.70 -11.65 -11.23
N ALA A 404 24.75 -12.99 -11.19
CA ALA A 404 25.51 -13.80 -12.12
C ALA A 404 24.83 -14.00 -13.49
N VAL A 405 23.56 -13.59 -13.64
CA VAL A 405 22.83 -13.70 -14.91
C VAL A 405 23.51 -12.85 -15.99
N PRO A 406 23.87 -13.43 -17.16
CA PRO A 406 24.46 -12.69 -18.26
C PRO A 406 23.58 -11.50 -18.68
N GLY A 407 24.19 -10.32 -18.83
CA GLY A 407 23.48 -9.07 -19.14
C GLY A 407 23.03 -8.27 -17.91
N VAL A 408 23.03 -8.83 -16.72
CA VAL A 408 22.77 -8.10 -15.47
C VAL A 408 24.06 -7.42 -14.98
N LYS A 409 24.05 -6.11 -14.86
CA LYS A 409 25.16 -5.29 -14.36
C LYS A 409 25.04 -4.98 -12.88
N LYS A 410 23.82 -4.69 -12.40
CA LYS A 410 23.51 -4.35 -11.02
C LYS A 410 22.13 -4.86 -10.63
N VAL A 411 22.02 -5.28 -9.38
CA VAL A 411 20.77 -5.69 -8.73
C VAL A 411 20.59 -4.83 -7.49
N PHE A 412 19.48 -4.11 -7.41
CA PHE A 412 19.18 -3.23 -6.28
C PHE A 412 18.08 -3.82 -5.40
N ILE A 413 18.04 -3.37 -4.15
CA ILE A 413 16.97 -3.60 -3.19
C ILE A 413 16.37 -2.23 -2.88
N ARG A 414 15.16 -1.97 -3.41
CA ARG A 414 14.40 -0.72 -3.21
C ARG A 414 13.18 -0.89 -2.32
N SER A 415 12.60 -2.09 -2.29
CA SER A 415 11.59 -2.46 -1.28
C SER A 415 12.20 -2.31 0.10
N GLY A 416 11.44 -1.84 1.06
CA GLY A 416 11.94 -1.64 2.42
C GLY A 416 12.44 -2.94 3.05
N ILE A 417 13.54 -2.85 3.77
CA ILE A 417 14.03 -3.94 4.62
C ILE A 417 13.55 -3.76 6.07
N ARG A 418 13.37 -4.87 6.77
CA ARG A 418 13.22 -4.88 8.23
C ARG A 418 14.59 -4.94 8.87
N PHE A 419 15.06 -3.78 9.34
CA PHE A 419 16.36 -3.65 9.98
C PHE A 419 16.43 -4.39 11.33
N ASP A 420 15.31 -4.52 12.04
CA ASP A 420 15.19 -5.31 13.26
C ASP A 420 15.35 -6.82 13.00
N TYR A 421 14.80 -7.34 11.90
CA TYR A 421 15.01 -8.72 11.47
C TYR A 421 16.46 -8.95 10.99
N LEU A 422 17.03 -7.98 10.27
CA LEU A 422 18.44 -8.02 9.86
C LEU A 422 19.36 -8.09 11.09
N LEU A 423 19.10 -7.29 12.12
CA LEU A 423 19.89 -7.29 13.36
C LEU A 423 19.68 -8.54 14.23
N ALA A 424 18.58 -9.27 14.04
CA ALA A 424 18.32 -10.53 14.73
C ALA A 424 19.08 -11.72 14.13
N ASP A 425 19.53 -11.60 12.89
CA ASP A 425 20.40 -12.60 12.25
C ASP A 425 21.83 -12.48 12.80
N LYS A 426 22.36 -13.60 13.25
CA LYS A 426 23.73 -13.68 13.76
C LYS A 426 24.78 -13.72 12.64
N ASN A 427 24.37 -14.09 11.42
CA ASN A 427 25.21 -14.12 10.24
C ASN A 427 25.23 -12.74 9.56
N PRO A 428 26.36 -12.03 9.47
CA PRO A 428 26.46 -10.72 8.87
C PRO A 428 26.41 -10.73 7.33
N ALA A 429 26.43 -11.90 6.70
CA ALA A 429 26.60 -12.06 5.24
C ALA A 429 25.55 -11.24 4.44
N PHE A 430 24.29 -11.20 4.88
CA PHE A 430 23.29 -10.39 4.17
C PHE A 430 23.58 -8.90 4.32
N PHE A 431 23.93 -8.43 5.52
CA PHE A 431 24.24 -7.02 5.73
C PHE A 431 25.46 -6.58 4.90
N ASP A 432 26.49 -7.43 4.85
CA ASP A 432 27.68 -7.18 4.07
C ASP A 432 27.39 -7.12 2.58
N THR A 433 26.67 -8.12 2.07
CA THR A 433 26.24 -8.19 0.66
C THR A 433 25.34 -7.01 0.29
N LEU A 434 24.40 -6.63 1.15
CA LEU A 434 23.50 -5.48 0.95
C LEU A 434 24.29 -4.19 0.72
N VAL A 435 25.19 -3.85 1.65
CA VAL A 435 25.97 -2.61 1.60
C VAL A 435 26.95 -2.63 0.42
N GLU A 436 27.55 -3.77 0.15
CA GLU A 436 28.55 -3.90 -0.91
C GLU A 436 27.96 -3.85 -2.32
N HIS A 437 26.80 -4.47 -2.55
CA HIS A 437 26.32 -4.74 -3.90
C HIS A 437 24.94 -4.16 -4.26
N HIS A 438 24.04 -3.94 -3.27
CA HIS A 438 22.62 -3.78 -3.56
C HIS A 438 22.03 -2.40 -3.25
N ILE A 439 22.88 -1.44 -2.84
CA ILE A 439 22.45 -0.06 -2.57
C ILE A 439 22.97 0.86 -3.67
N SER A 440 22.04 1.62 -4.29
CA SER A 440 22.34 2.58 -5.37
C SER A 440 22.75 3.98 -4.88
N GLY A 441 23.29 4.10 -3.66
CA GLY A 441 23.59 5.36 -2.99
C GLY A 441 22.63 5.67 -1.84
N GLN A 442 21.38 5.26 -1.90
CA GLN A 442 20.38 5.47 -0.85
C GLN A 442 19.69 4.15 -0.47
N LEU A 443 19.60 3.90 0.84
CA LEU A 443 18.79 2.82 1.40
C LEU A 443 17.58 3.41 2.13
N LYS A 444 16.38 3.05 1.68
CA LYS A 444 15.13 3.44 2.32
C LYS A 444 14.85 2.53 3.49
N VAL A 445 14.63 3.09 4.67
CA VAL A 445 14.28 2.37 5.90
C VAL A 445 13.14 3.07 6.61
N ALA A 446 12.35 2.33 7.36
CA ALA A 446 11.12 2.83 7.95
C ALA A 446 11.14 2.76 9.50
N PRO A 447 11.86 3.65 10.21
CA PRO A 447 11.74 3.78 11.65
C PRO A 447 10.37 4.31 12.08
N GLU A 448 9.71 5.12 11.26
CA GLU A 448 8.40 5.75 11.38
C GLU A 448 8.33 6.87 12.43
N HIS A 449 8.91 6.73 13.61
CA HIS A 449 8.94 7.71 14.69
C HIS A 449 10.16 7.50 15.59
N CYS A 450 10.41 8.40 16.56
CA CYS A 450 11.44 8.24 17.59
C CYS A 450 10.88 7.96 18.99
N SER A 451 9.64 8.38 19.28
CA SER A 451 9.00 8.10 20.57
C SER A 451 8.59 6.63 20.68
N ASP A 452 9.08 5.95 21.72
CA ASP A 452 8.76 4.54 21.97
C ASP A 452 7.28 4.32 22.28
N ALA A 453 6.59 5.31 22.81
CA ALA A 453 5.14 5.26 23.04
C ALA A 453 4.38 5.17 21.70
N VAL A 454 4.73 6.03 20.77
CA VAL A 454 4.15 6.03 19.40
C VAL A 454 4.52 4.77 18.65
N LEU A 455 5.79 4.34 18.71
CA LEU A 455 6.27 3.12 18.07
C LEU A 455 5.54 1.87 18.57
N ARG A 456 5.21 1.78 19.87
CA ARG A 456 4.36 0.72 20.41
C ARG A 456 2.97 0.73 19.77
N CYS A 457 2.33 1.89 19.65
CA CYS A 457 1.04 2.02 18.96
C CYS A 457 1.14 1.65 17.47
N MET A 458 2.26 1.89 16.83
CA MET A 458 2.54 1.49 15.44
C MET A 458 2.85 -0.01 15.29
N GLY A 459 3.17 -0.71 16.39
CA GLY A 459 3.66 -2.10 16.33
C GLY A 459 5.05 -2.18 15.71
N LYS A 460 5.91 -1.21 16.03
CA LYS A 460 7.30 -1.10 15.58
C LYS A 460 8.26 -1.32 16.77
N PRO A 461 9.52 -1.71 16.52
CA PRO A 461 10.53 -1.77 17.57
C PRO A 461 10.86 -0.37 18.10
N GLY A 462 11.40 -0.28 19.32
CA GLY A 462 11.89 0.97 19.88
C GLY A 462 13.01 1.60 19.06
N ILE A 463 13.18 2.92 19.19
CA ILE A 463 14.12 3.71 18.36
C ILE A 463 15.57 3.22 18.48
N GLN A 464 15.97 2.66 19.62
CA GLN A 464 17.31 2.15 19.86
C GLN A 464 17.73 1.06 18.87
N VAL A 465 16.76 0.27 18.37
CA VAL A 465 17.01 -0.76 17.36
C VAL A 465 17.42 -0.12 16.03
N TYR A 466 16.74 0.98 15.67
CA TYR A 466 17.10 1.74 14.47
C TYR A 466 18.46 2.44 14.63
N GLU A 467 18.74 3.03 15.80
CA GLU A 467 20.03 3.69 16.05
C GLU A 467 21.19 2.70 15.93
N ARG A 468 21.06 1.50 16.51
CA ARG A 468 22.05 0.44 16.35
C ARG A 468 22.26 0.06 14.88
N PHE A 469 21.19 -0.10 14.11
CA PHE A 469 21.28 -0.37 12.68
C PHE A 469 22.01 0.77 11.95
N ARG A 470 21.67 2.02 12.25
CA ARG A 470 22.27 3.21 11.65
C ARG A 470 23.78 3.30 11.90
N GLU A 471 24.21 3.06 13.13
CA GLU A 471 25.63 3.04 13.50
C GLU A 471 26.40 1.95 12.73
N LEU A 472 25.85 0.74 12.67
CA LEU A 472 26.45 -0.37 11.93
C LEU A 472 26.53 -0.05 10.43
N PHE A 473 25.48 0.54 9.87
CA PHE A 473 25.42 0.92 8.46
C PHE A 473 26.52 1.92 8.10
N PHE A 474 26.64 3.03 8.82
CA PHE A 474 27.66 4.03 8.52
C PHE A 474 29.08 3.54 8.81
N ARG A 475 29.29 2.69 9.80
CA ARG A 475 30.58 2.04 10.04
C ARG A 475 30.99 1.18 8.85
N LYS A 476 30.06 0.37 8.33
CA LYS A 476 30.32 -0.52 7.19
C LYS A 476 30.55 0.25 5.89
N THR A 477 29.72 1.25 5.58
CA THR A 477 29.87 2.07 4.37
C THR A 477 31.21 2.81 4.38
N LYS A 478 31.61 3.34 5.53
CA LYS A 478 32.93 3.99 5.72
C LYS A 478 34.09 3.01 5.51
N ALA A 479 33.98 1.81 6.07
CA ALA A 479 35.03 0.77 5.90
C ALA A 479 35.20 0.34 4.43
N LEU A 480 34.10 0.39 3.63
CA LEU A 480 34.12 0.09 2.20
C LEU A 480 34.44 1.30 1.31
N GLY A 481 34.68 2.48 1.88
CA GLY A 481 34.94 3.71 1.12
C GLY A 481 33.75 4.14 0.26
N LYS A 482 32.50 3.83 0.67
CA LYS A 482 31.30 4.11 -0.11
C LYS A 482 30.53 5.32 0.41
N GLU A 483 30.00 6.13 -0.50
CA GLU A 483 29.07 7.21 -0.19
C GLU A 483 27.62 6.70 -0.29
N GLN A 484 27.10 6.20 0.83
CA GLN A 484 25.74 5.69 0.92
C GLN A 484 25.01 6.34 2.09
N TYR A 485 23.71 6.58 1.88
CA TYR A 485 22.88 7.33 2.83
C TYR A 485 21.62 6.53 3.19
N LEU A 486 21.16 6.71 4.44
CA LEU A 486 19.86 6.22 4.88
C LEU A 486 18.81 7.30 4.63
N VAL A 487 17.68 6.88 4.04
CA VAL A 487 16.51 7.71 3.86
C VAL A 487 15.40 7.19 4.78
N PRO A 488 15.25 7.77 6.00
CA PRO A 488 14.23 7.33 6.95
C PRO A 488 12.84 7.77 6.50
N TYR A 489 11.91 6.82 6.41
CA TYR A 489 10.49 7.12 6.33
C TYR A 489 9.96 7.43 7.72
N LEU A 490 9.24 8.56 7.83
CA LEU A 490 8.68 9.07 9.07
C LEU A 490 7.20 9.41 8.85
N MET A 491 6.41 9.17 9.89
CA MET A 491 4.96 9.36 9.87
C MET A 491 4.52 10.31 10.97
N SER A 492 3.78 11.35 10.60
CA SER A 492 3.13 12.25 11.55
C SER A 492 1.70 11.80 11.87
N SER A 493 1.20 12.24 13.00
CA SER A 493 -0.23 12.14 13.37
C SER A 493 -0.78 10.71 13.46
N HIS A 494 0.06 9.72 13.74
CA HIS A 494 -0.39 8.37 14.07
C HIS A 494 -1.13 8.36 15.43
N PRO A 495 -2.15 7.51 15.64
CA PRO A 495 -2.69 7.28 16.97
C PRO A 495 -1.59 6.99 17.99
N GLY A 496 -1.63 7.66 19.14
CA GLY A 496 -0.57 7.66 20.16
C GLY A 496 0.39 8.85 20.05
N SER A 497 0.43 9.59 18.94
CA SER A 497 1.34 10.74 18.78
C SER A 497 0.72 12.03 19.32
N THR A 498 1.21 12.48 20.46
CA THR A 498 0.89 13.78 21.05
C THR A 498 1.70 14.91 20.39
N LEU A 499 1.44 16.14 20.79
CA LEU A 499 2.25 17.29 20.33
C LEU A 499 3.69 17.19 20.88
N ASP A 500 3.88 16.69 22.09
CA ASP A 500 5.20 16.52 22.70
C ASP A 500 6.01 15.44 21.98
N ASP A 501 5.38 14.31 21.60
CA ASP A 501 6.02 13.29 20.77
C ASP A 501 6.46 13.85 19.39
N ALA A 502 5.66 14.73 18.80
CA ALA A 502 6.02 15.38 17.54
C ALA A 502 7.18 16.37 17.69
N ILE A 503 7.28 17.06 18.83
CA ILE A 503 8.42 17.93 19.17
C ILE A 503 9.66 17.08 19.42
N GLU A 504 9.54 15.95 20.12
CA GLU A 504 10.63 14.99 20.32
C GLU A 504 11.19 14.51 18.98
N LEU A 505 10.31 14.16 18.05
CA LEU A 505 10.72 13.75 16.70
C LEU A 505 11.41 14.89 15.94
N ALA A 506 10.94 16.13 16.06
CA ALA A 506 11.60 17.28 15.45
C ALA A 506 13.01 17.51 16.02
N LEU A 507 13.18 17.37 17.33
CA LEU A 507 14.48 17.44 18.01
C LEU A 507 15.41 16.29 17.58
N TYR A 508 14.86 15.08 17.47
CA TYR A 508 15.59 13.93 16.94
C TYR A 508 16.13 14.21 15.54
N LEU A 509 15.29 14.72 14.64
CA LEU A 509 15.70 15.09 13.28
C LEU A 509 16.81 16.15 13.28
N ARG A 510 16.68 17.15 14.15
CA ARG A 510 17.68 18.22 14.29
C ARG A 510 19.04 17.69 14.73
N ARG A 511 19.08 16.87 15.81
CA ARG A 511 20.31 16.28 16.33
C ARG A 511 21.03 15.41 15.30
N HIS A 512 20.27 14.70 14.48
CA HIS A 512 20.81 13.83 13.43
C HIS A 512 21.00 14.55 12.09
N LYS A 513 20.74 15.87 12.01
CA LYS A 513 20.85 16.68 10.78
C LYS A 513 20.03 16.14 9.62
N LEU A 514 18.87 15.58 9.93
CA LEU A 514 17.92 15.01 8.96
C LEU A 514 16.89 16.08 8.57
N ASN A 515 16.72 16.30 7.28
CA ASN A 515 15.72 17.22 6.72
C ASN A 515 14.84 16.46 5.74
N PRO A 516 13.80 15.75 6.22
CA PRO A 516 12.96 14.94 5.33
C PRO A 516 12.20 15.83 4.34
N GLU A 517 12.43 15.59 3.05
CA GLU A 517 11.70 16.29 1.98
C GLU A 517 10.26 15.79 1.89
N GLN A 518 10.07 14.48 2.08
CA GLN A 518 8.78 13.83 2.08
C GLN A 518 8.44 13.33 3.49
N VAL A 519 7.26 13.72 3.96
CA VAL A 519 6.68 13.28 5.24
C VAL A 519 5.32 12.67 4.95
N GLN A 520 5.06 11.51 5.55
CA GLN A 520 3.76 10.87 5.47
C GLN A 520 2.92 11.26 6.69
N ASP A 521 1.70 11.74 6.43
CA ASP A 521 0.70 11.80 7.49
C ASP A 521 0.02 10.44 7.61
N PHE A 522 -0.30 10.04 8.82
CA PHE A 522 -1.08 8.82 9.03
C PHE A 522 -2.38 8.87 8.21
N TYR A 523 -2.59 7.82 7.44
CA TYR A 523 -3.76 7.65 6.59
C TYR A 523 -4.60 6.49 7.11
N PRO A 524 -5.80 6.74 7.66
CA PRO A 524 -6.65 5.68 8.20
C PRO A 524 -7.15 4.74 7.10
N THR A 525 -6.39 3.68 6.85
CA THR A 525 -6.76 2.64 5.87
C THR A 525 -7.65 1.60 6.55
N PRO A 526 -8.84 1.28 6.01
CA PRO A 526 -9.71 0.25 6.57
C PRO A 526 -8.99 -1.10 6.75
N GLY A 527 -9.42 -1.89 7.74
CA GLY A 527 -8.82 -3.19 8.03
C GLY A 527 -7.46 -3.12 8.76
N THR A 528 -7.06 -1.98 9.31
CA THR A 528 -5.83 -1.83 10.09
C THR A 528 -6.11 -1.52 11.56
N ALA A 529 -5.24 -2.01 12.46
CA ALA A 529 -5.39 -1.75 13.89
C ALA A 529 -5.26 -0.26 14.21
N SER A 530 -4.38 0.47 13.49
CA SER A 530 -4.25 1.92 13.68
C SER A 530 -5.50 2.69 13.26
N THR A 531 -6.25 2.21 12.25
CA THR A 531 -7.54 2.81 11.90
C THR A 531 -8.59 2.53 12.95
N CYS A 532 -8.59 1.34 13.55
CA CYS A 532 -9.42 1.03 14.70
C CYS A 532 -9.11 1.98 15.87
N MET A 533 -7.83 2.15 16.23
CA MET A 533 -7.40 3.12 17.24
C MET A 533 -7.85 4.54 16.91
N PHE A 534 -7.69 4.95 15.65
CA PHE A 534 -8.07 6.29 15.17
C PHE A 534 -9.56 6.55 15.35
N HIS A 535 -10.41 5.58 14.99
CA HIS A 535 -11.86 5.70 15.14
C HIS A 535 -12.29 5.66 16.61
N THR A 536 -11.82 4.65 17.34
CA THR A 536 -12.36 4.34 18.68
C THR A 536 -11.67 5.11 19.80
N GLY A 537 -10.40 5.46 19.65
CA GLY A 537 -9.56 5.94 20.75
C GLY A 537 -9.10 4.81 21.69
N LEU A 538 -9.22 3.55 21.25
CA LEU A 538 -8.83 2.36 22.01
C LEU A 538 -7.84 1.51 21.22
N ASP A 539 -6.86 0.94 21.91
CA ASP A 539 -6.05 -0.16 21.37
C ASP A 539 -6.91 -1.44 21.32
N PRO A 540 -7.22 -1.99 20.14
CA PRO A 540 -8.12 -3.14 20.04
C PRO A 540 -7.60 -4.43 20.70
N PHE A 541 -6.31 -4.52 20.98
CA PHE A 541 -5.70 -5.71 21.58
C PHE A 541 -5.67 -5.65 23.10
N THR A 542 -5.59 -4.45 23.69
CA THR A 542 -5.50 -4.24 25.15
C THR A 542 -6.70 -3.53 25.74
N MET A 543 -7.56 -2.96 24.88
CA MET A 543 -8.70 -2.11 25.23
C MET A 543 -8.32 -0.86 26.06
N ARG A 544 -7.03 -0.48 26.07
CA ARG A 544 -6.56 0.74 26.75
C ARG A 544 -6.80 1.97 25.88
N PRO A 545 -7.10 3.13 26.49
CA PRO A 545 -7.21 4.38 25.75
C PRO A 545 -5.93 4.74 25.01
N VAL A 546 -6.10 5.28 23.79
CA VAL A 546 -5.02 5.78 22.93
C VAL A 546 -5.36 7.20 22.53
N TYR A 547 -4.40 8.11 22.70
CA TYR A 547 -4.53 9.48 22.19
C TYR A 547 -4.64 9.49 20.68
N VAL A 548 -5.51 10.33 20.11
CA VAL A 548 -5.72 10.40 18.66
C VAL A 548 -5.71 11.86 18.20
N PRO A 549 -4.73 12.28 17.38
CA PRO A 549 -4.72 13.61 16.79
C PRO A 549 -5.81 13.70 15.70
N ARG A 550 -6.97 14.31 16.03
CA ARG A 550 -8.14 14.36 15.14
C ARG A 550 -8.26 15.67 14.38
N GLY A 551 -7.91 16.78 15.00
CA GLY A 551 -8.08 18.11 14.46
C GLY A 551 -7.17 18.39 13.26
N TYR A 552 -7.68 19.11 12.25
CA TYR A 552 -6.88 19.51 11.09
C TYR A 552 -5.64 20.32 11.50
N GLU A 553 -5.80 21.32 12.39
CA GLU A 553 -4.70 22.17 12.85
C GLU A 553 -3.67 21.38 13.68
N GLU A 554 -4.11 20.40 14.44
CA GLU A 554 -3.21 19.54 15.21
C GLU A 554 -2.34 18.70 14.29
N LYS A 555 -2.93 18.01 13.32
CA LYS A 555 -2.20 17.24 12.30
C LYS A 555 -1.24 18.14 11.51
N ARG A 556 -1.68 19.35 11.17
CA ARG A 556 -0.85 20.32 10.48
C ARG A 556 0.36 20.76 11.29
N ARG A 557 0.21 20.93 12.62
CA ARG A 557 1.32 21.24 13.53
C ARG A 557 2.31 20.09 13.62
N GLN A 558 1.85 18.87 13.84
CA GLN A 558 2.71 17.70 13.89
C GLN A 558 3.50 17.54 12.58
N ARG A 559 2.84 17.67 11.43
CA ARG A 559 3.52 17.64 10.14
C ARG A 559 4.55 18.74 9.96
N ALA A 560 4.22 19.98 10.35
CA ALA A 560 5.13 21.12 10.22
C ALA A 560 6.39 20.95 11.08
N LEU A 561 6.28 20.33 12.26
CA LEU A 561 7.41 20.01 13.13
C LEU A 561 8.42 19.07 12.45
N LEU A 562 7.96 18.06 11.69
CA LEU A 562 8.86 17.18 10.93
C LEU A 562 9.63 17.91 9.83
N GLN A 563 9.11 19.04 9.37
CA GLN A 563 9.72 19.89 8.34
C GLN A 563 10.02 21.30 8.90
N SER A 564 10.45 21.36 10.16
CA SER A 564 10.70 22.61 10.87
C SER A 564 11.81 23.48 10.25
N ALA A 565 12.72 22.89 9.47
CA ALA A 565 13.74 23.60 8.75
C ALA A 565 13.20 24.47 7.59
N ARG A 566 11.97 24.23 7.14
CA ARG A 566 11.35 24.96 6.02
C ARG A 566 10.77 26.30 6.50
N PRO A 567 11.16 27.44 5.90
CA PRO A 567 10.69 28.76 6.33
C PRO A 567 9.16 28.92 6.31
N GLU A 568 8.49 28.30 5.35
CA GLU A 568 7.02 28.32 5.25
C GLU A 568 6.31 27.70 6.46
N ASN A 569 6.99 26.84 7.21
CA ASN A 569 6.44 26.19 8.40
C ASN A 569 6.69 26.98 9.70
N TYR A 570 7.55 28.01 9.70
CA TYR A 570 7.98 28.69 10.93
C TYR A 570 6.83 29.24 11.78
N ALA A 571 5.82 29.82 11.14
CA ALA A 571 4.65 30.34 11.88
C ALA A 571 3.84 29.23 12.56
N ILE A 572 3.74 28.06 11.91
CA ILE A 572 2.99 26.91 12.44
C ILE A 572 3.79 26.26 13.56
N VAL A 573 5.10 26.05 13.36
CA VAL A 573 6.01 25.48 14.35
C VAL A 573 6.06 26.37 15.59
N ARG A 574 6.11 27.70 15.44
CA ARG A 574 6.07 28.64 16.55
C ARG A 574 4.83 28.44 17.43
N ARG A 575 3.63 28.42 16.81
CA ARG A 575 2.38 28.18 17.55
C ARG A 575 2.37 26.82 18.22
N ALA A 576 2.94 25.79 17.59
CA ALA A 576 3.04 24.47 18.18
C ALA A 576 3.92 24.48 19.43
N LEU A 577 5.08 25.16 19.37
CA LEU A 577 6.01 25.28 20.51
C LEU A 577 5.42 26.13 21.64
N GLU A 578 4.76 27.25 21.31
CA GLU A 578 4.07 28.11 22.28
C GLU A 578 2.95 27.32 23.00
N GLN A 579 2.15 26.55 22.27
CA GLN A 579 1.09 25.71 22.84
C GLN A 579 1.64 24.62 23.77
N ALA A 580 2.79 24.05 23.44
CA ALA A 580 3.44 23.03 24.26
C ALA A 580 4.28 23.61 25.41
N GLY A 581 4.33 24.96 25.57
CA GLY A 581 5.20 25.61 26.56
C GLY A 581 6.71 25.48 26.25
N ARG A 582 7.08 25.14 25.00
CA ARG A 582 8.47 24.87 24.58
C ARG A 582 9.07 26.08 23.81
N THR A 583 8.91 27.28 24.35
CA THR A 583 9.50 28.52 23.80
C THR A 583 11.03 28.51 23.84
N ASP A 584 11.65 27.67 24.69
CA ASP A 584 13.08 27.38 24.73
C ASP A 584 13.64 26.90 23.38
N LEU A 585 12.80 26.32 22.55
CA LEU A 585 13.17 25.82 21.21
C LEU A 585 13.05 26.88 20.08
N ILE A 586 12.74 28.13 20.46
CA ILE A 586 12.70 29.30 19.55
C ILE A 586 13.93 30.16 19.85
N GLY A 587 14.93 30.12 18.99
CA GLY A 587 16.19 30.82 19.25
C GLY A 587 17.27 30.50 18.22
N TYR A 588 18.52 30.73 18.64
CA TYR A 588 19.73 30.48 17.84
C TYR A 588 20.58 29.33 18.39
N GLY A 589 20.16 28.72 19.48
CA GLY A 589 20.85 27.58 20.09
C GLY A 589 20.85 26.33 19.21
N PRO A 590 21.72 25.34 19.50
CA PRO A 590 21.87 24.12 18.70
C PRO A 590 20.58 23.29 18.65
N ASP A 591 19.79 23.30 19.72
CA ASP A 591 18.54 22.56 19.79
C ASP A 591 17.32 23.36 19.32
N CYS A 592 17.45 24.68 19.03
CA CYS A 592 16.34 25.49 18.55
C CYS A 592 15.86 25.03 17.18
N LEU A 593 14.56 24.82 17.05
CA LEU A 593 13.92 24.35 15.81
C LEU A 593 13.71 25.49 14.80
N ILE A 594 13.41 26.70 15.30
CA ILE A 594 13.17 27.87 14.46
C ILE A 594 13.82 29.12 15.08
N LYS A 595 14.13 30.11 14.25
CA LYS A 595 14.62 31.40 14.68
C LYS A 595 13.48 32.26 15.29
N PRO A 596 13.78 33.21 16.20
CA PRO A 596 12.83 34.21 16.63
C PRO A 596 12.23 34.96 15.44
N ALA A 597 10.99 35.44 15.54
CA ALA A 597 10.45 36.33 14.52
C ALA A 597 11.32 37.60 14.48
N ALA A 598 11.77 38.01 13.33
CA ALA A 598 12.38 39.32 13.18
C ALA A 598 11.34 40.34 13.64
N HIS A 599 11.67 41.12 14.67
CA HIS A 599 10.79 42.20 15.13
C HIS A 599 10.54 43.15 13.94
N ALA A 600 9.27 43.31 13.57
CA ALA A 600 8.82 44.36 12.62
C ALA A 600 9.05 45.79 13.16
N ALA A 601 9.84 45.96 14.25
CA ALA A 601 10.08 47.20 14.96
C ALA A 601 11.23 48.06 14.41
N ALA A 602 11.91 47.69 13.33
CA ALA A 602 13.01 48.49 12.78
C ALA A 602 12.61 49.28 11.53
N ARG A 603 11.33 49.40 11.19
CA ARG A 603 10.86 50.24 10.06
C ARG A 603 10.09 51.51 10.46
N ARG A 604 10.10 51.90 11.72
CA ARG A 604 9.63 53.24 12.16
C ARG A 604 10.81 53.96 12.77
N ASN A 605 11.44 54.80 12.02
CA ASN A 605 12.22 55.99 12.26
C ASN A 605 13.46 56.04 11.37
N LYS A 606 13.22 56.30 10.09
CA LYS A 606 14.14 57.18 9.33
C LYS A 606 13.42 58.52 9.17
N PRO A 607 14.00 59.62 9.65
CA PRO A 607 13.46 60.96 9.38
C PRO A 607 13.46 61.20 7.87
N ALA A 608 12.41 61.77 7.37
CA ALA A 608 12.30 62.20 5.98
C ALA A 608 13.46 63.16 5.66
N ALA A 609 14.34 62.75 4.76
CA ALA A 609 15.32 63.64 4.18
C ALA A 609 14.56 64.61 3.26
N THR A 610 14.72 65.89 3.57
CA THR A 610 14.23 67.05 2.83
C THR A 610 14.58 66.96 1.36
N SER A 611 13.59 67.20 0.54
CA SER A 611 13.64 67.25 -0.91
C SER A 611 14.53 68.45 -1.42
N ALA A 612 15.52 68.13 -2.26
CA ALA A 612 16.17 69.07 -3.12
C ALA A 612 15.51 69.09 -4.51
N PRO A 613 15.44 70.24 -5.19
CA PRO A 613 14.62 70.41 -6.38
C PRO A 613 15.23 69.80 -7.66
N PRO A 614 14.44 69.61 -8.72
CA PRO A 614 14.84 68.80 -9.88
C PRO A 614 15.73 69.60 -10.85
N ARG A 615 16.82 68.98 -11.29
CA ARG A 615 17.64 69.48 -12.44
C ARG A 615 17.02 69.04 -13.75
N ARG A 616 16.81 70.03 -14.64
CA ARG A 616 16.31 69.89 -16.00
C ARG A 616 17.25 69.10 -16.91
N GLY A 617 16.70 68.22 -17.66
CA GLY A 617 16.78 67.87 -19.07
C GLY A 617 18.14 67.59 -19.72
N ARG A 618 18.27 66.31 -20.18
CA ARG A 618 18.99 66.01 -21.43
C ARG A 618 18.18 64.96 -22.23
N LYS A 619 17.98 65.31 -23.54
CA LYS A 619 17.29 64.45 -24.53
C LYS A 619 18.09 63.19 -24.86
N PRO A 620 17.45 62.10 -25.24
CA PRO A 620 18.14 60.90 -25.69
C PRO A 620 18.50 60.94 -27.17
N ALA A 621 19.66 60.39 -27.53
CA ALA A 621 20.12 60.18 -28.90
C ALA A 621 19.63 58.86 -29.47
N PRO A 622 19.51 58.71 -30.82
CA PRO A 622 18.75 57.64 -31.44
C PRO A 622 19.52 56.32 -31.57
N ALA A 623 18.76 55.23 -31.54
CA ALA A 623 19.21 53.83 -31.69
C ALA A 623 19.71 53.56 -33.11
N LYS A 624 20.88 52.91 -33.23
CA LYS A 624 21.36 52.27 -34.45
C LYS A 624 20.91 50.80 -34.50
N GLY A 625 20.17 50.49 -35.55
CA GLY A 625 19.80 49.12 -35.88
C GLY A 625 20.99 48.27 -36.35
N LYS A 626 20.95 47.00 -36.05
CA LYS A 626 21.73 45.98 -36.75
C LYS A 626 20.81 44.93 -37.32
N GLN A 627 20.87 44.88 -38.63
CA GLN A 627 20.28 43.83 -39.49
C GLN A 627 20.91 42.47 -39.28
N GLY A 628 20.11 41.46 -39.58
CA GLY A 628 20.41 40.04 -39.45
C GLY A 628 21.38 39.45 -40.48
N ARG A 629 21.58 38.18 -40.27
CA ARG A 629 21.94 37.05 -41.18
C ARG A 629 21.95 35.81 -40.27
N GLY A 630 21.17 34.80 -40.46
CA GLY A 630 20.94 33.94 -41.60
C GLY A 630 21.99 32.80 -41.65
N LYS A 631 21.76 31.70 -40.91
CA LYS A 631 21.88 30.34 -41.43
C LYS A 631 21.37 29.34 -40.37
#